data_db2dc44ec3fa2a3c72ffe5a2894af1b6
#
_entry.id   db2dc44ec3fa2a3c72ffe5a2894af1b6
#
_cell.length_a   1.000
_cell.length_b   1.000
_cell.length_c   1.000
_cell.angle_alpha   90.00
_cell.angle_beta   90.00
_cell.angle_gamma   90.00
#
_symmetry.space_group_name_H-M   'P 1'
#
loop_
_entity.id
_entity.type
_entity.pdbx_description
1 polymer ?
#
loop_
_entity_poly.entity_id
_entity_poly.type
_entity_poly.pdbx_seq_one_letter_code
_entity_poly.pdbx_strand_id
1 'polypeptide(L)'
;MNKTERQLAITLELQRSKVLRAEDLAAQFETSVRTIYRDIQALSEAGVPIVGAPGQGYSLMDGYFLPPVGFTAEEAVALIMGTDFIEQRLDSLYGSVAKTSRRKIEAILPEPVRFESTRVRETMHLLHTSEPVTGIKERDYLGEARRAILERRKLSFTYQKTLPESDGNRKSRREVAPYGLMFIQGNWILIARCDLRQDIRHFRLSRMTELAMLEEPFLVPPGFDLSRYRQKDDRNLQVLVRVNPEIADRILETGNFYMESTEESTDGLLFTFRVRHPEELLPYVLSWGGNVEVLEPESFRCRIREEADKILKRY
;
A
#
# COMPACT_ATOMS: atom_id res chain seq x y z
N MET A 1 -7.64 29.39 -11.19
CA MET A 1 -8.17 28.46 -12.22
C MET A 1 -8.75 29.27 -13.36
N ASN A 2 -8.37 29.00 -14.60
CA ASN A 2 -8.91 29.69 -15.77
C ASN A 2 -10.34 29.21 -16.10
N LYS A 3 -11.02 29.90 -17.06
CA LYS A 3 -12.42 29.59 -17.39
C LYS A 3 -12.60 28.16 -17.93
N THR A 4 -11.72 27.70 -18.81
CA THR A 4 -11.82 26.39 -19.47
C THR A 4 -11.55 25.26 -18.46
N GLU A 5 -10.55 25.41 -17.61
CA GLU A 5 -10.25 24.48 -16.51
C GLU A 5 -11.43 24.36 -15.56
N ARG A 6 -12.06 25.48 -15.21
CA ARG A 6 -13.22 25.49 -14.31
C ARG A 6 -14.44 24.81 -14.96
N GLN A 7 -14.71 25.06 -16.22
CA GLN A 7 -15.80 24.41 -16.95
C GLN A 7 -15.62 22.89 -17.03
N LEU A 8 -14.38 22.41 -17.28
CA LEU A 8 -14.07 20.99 -17.26
C LEU A 8 -14.28 20.41 -15.84
N ALA A 9 -13.81 21.11 -14.82
CA ALA A 9 -13.96 20.67 -13.43
C ALA A 9 -15.45 20.61 -13.00
N ILE A 10 -16.26 21.58 -13.39
CA ILE A 10 -17.72 21.58 -13.16
C ILE A 10 -18.35 20.34 -13.82
N THR A 11 -17.99 20.02 -15.07
CA THR A 11 -18.55 18.86 -15.78
C THR A 11 -18.16 17.55 -15.10
N LEU A 12 -16.91 17.42 -14.61
CA LEU A 12 -16.45 16.27 -13.84
C LEU A 12 -17.20 16.11 -12.52
N GLU A 13 -17.46 17.19 -11.80
CA GLU A 13 -18.21 17.14 -10.55
C GLU A 13 -19.70 16.78 -10.78
N LEU A 14 -20.33 17.32 -11.84
CA LEU A 14 -21.69 16.95 -12.21
C LEU A 14 -21.80 15.48 -12.65
N GLN A 15 -20.73 14.91 -13.20
CA GLN A 15 -20.69 13.49 -13.56
C GLN A 15 -20.55 12.59 -12.33
N ARG A 16 -19.86 13.07 -11.32
CA ARG A 16 -19.59 12.34 -10.08
C ARG A 16 -20.78 12.34 -9.12
N SER A 17 -21.55 13.43 -9.12
CA SER A 17 -22.65 13.66 -8.17
C SER A 17 -23.99 13.67 -8.87
N LYS A 18 -25.03 13.08 -8.26
CA LYS A 18 -26.37 13.03 -8.89
C LYS A 18 -26.99 14.41 -9.13
N VAL A 19 -26.85 15.35 -8.19
CA VAL A 19 -27.30 16.73 -8.30
C VAL A 19 -26.38 17.61 -7.47
N LEU A 20 -25.92 18.74 -8.03
CA LEU A 20 -25.14 19.76 -7.34
C LEU A 20 -25.78 21.13 -7.49
N ARG A 21 -25.76 21.92 -6.42
CA ARG A 21 -26.23 23.31 -6.44
C ARG A 21 -25.12 24.24 -6.90
N ALA A 22 -25.52 25.37 -7.51
CA ALA A 22 -24.55 26.35 -7.96
C ALA A 22 -23.76 26.98 -6.80
N GLU A 23 -24.36 27.05 -5.63
CA GLU A 23 -23.73 27.53 -4.39
C GLU A 23 -22.59 26.60 -3.95
N ASP A 24 -22.81 25.27 -4.01
CA ASP A 24 -21.81 24.26 -3.65
C ASP A 24 -20.60 24.31 -4.60
N LEU A 25 -20.87 24.41 -5.90
CA LEU A 25 -19.83 24.57 -6.92
C LEU A 25 -19.08 25.91 -6.76
N ALA A 26 -19.77 26.98 -6.41
CA ALA A 26 -19.15 28.28 -6.16
C ALA A 26 -18.20 28.25 -4.98
N ALA A 27 -18.58 27.58 -3.89
CA ALA A 27 -17.73 27.38 -2.71
C ALA A 27 -16.52 26.49 -3.05
N GLN A 28 -16.73 25.38 -3.75
CA GLN A 28 -15.67 24.43 -4.10
C GLN A 28 -14.59 25.04 -5.02
N PHE A 29 -15.02 25.87 -5.98
CA PHE A 29 -14.11 26.50 -6.96
C PHE A 29 -13.70 27.94 -6.60
N GLU A 30 -14.00 28.38 -5.38
CA GLU A 30 -13.67 29.72 -4.88
C GLU A 30 -14.08 30.84 -5.83
N THR A 31 -15.32 30.79 -6.35
CA THR A 31 -15.85 31.73 -7.33
C THR A 31 -17.26 32.18 -6.96
N SER A 32 -17.81 33.15 -7.72
CA SER A 32 -19.19 33.61 -7.49
C SER A 32 -20.22 32.66 -8.10
N VAL A 33 -21.38 32.53 -7.45
CA VAL A 33 -22.55 31.78 -7.98
C VAL A 33 -22.92 32.24 -9.38
N ARG A 34 -22.83 33.57 -9.65
CA ARG A 34 -23.05 34.14 -10.98
C ARG A 34 -22.09 33.61 -12.04
N THR A 35 -20.82 33.38 -11.64
CA THR A 35 -19.79 32.79 -12.52
C THR A 35 -20.16 31.35 -12.85
N ILE A 36 -20.58 30.55 -11.85
CA ILE A 36 -21.05 29.16 -12.07
C ILE A 36 -22.23 29.11 -13.03
N TYR A 37 -23.24 29.97 -12.90
CA TYR A 37 -24.36 30.00 -13.85
C TYR A 37 -23.91 30.30 -15.26
N ARG A 38 -22.99 31.25 -15.47
CA ARG A 38 -22.42 31.56 -16.79
C ARG A 38 -21.62 30.39 -17.36
N ASP A 39 -20.87 29.65 -16.51
CA ASP A 39 -20.12 28.50 -16.96
C ASP A 39 -21.05 27.33 -17.31
N ILE A 40 -22.09 27.04 -16.53
CA ILE A 40 -23.10 26.04 -16.82
C ILE A 40 -23.82 26.35 -18.13
N GLN A 41 -24.20 27.62 -18.33
CA GLN A 41 -24.84 28.05 -19.57
C GLN A 41 -23.90 27.84 -20.77
N ALA A 42 -22.65 28.24 -20.66
CA ALA A 42 -21.66 28.06 -21.73
C ALA A 42 -21.39 26.57 -22.03
N LEU A 43 -21.40 25.72 -21.03
CA LEU A 43 -21.29 24.26 -21.21
C LEU A 43 -22.50 23.68 -21.93
N SER A 44 -23.72 24.12 -21.56
CA SER A 44 -24.97 23.73 -22.24
C SER A 44 -24.99 24.17 -23.70
N GLU A 45 -24.55 25.40 -23.98
CA GLU A 45 -24.41 25.94 -25.34
C GLU A 45 -23.34 25.18 -26.16
N ALA A 46 -22.30 24.65 -25.47
CA ALA A 46 -21.27 23.80 -26.08
C ALA A 46 -21.73 22.33 -26.28
N GLY A 47 -22.98 22.01 -25.95
CA GLY A 47 -23.57 20.67 -26.20
C GLY A 47 -23.43 19.71 -25.03
N VAL A 48 -22.97 20.14 -23.84
CA VAL A 48 -23.00 19.31 -22.65
C VAL A 48 -24.43 19.24 -22.12
N PRO A 49 -25.07 18.06 -22.05
CA PRO A 49 -26.47 17.94 -21.69
C PRO A 49 -26.65 18.06 -20.15
N ILE A 50 -26.60 19.29 -19.67
CA ILE A 50 -26.85 19.62 -18.27
C ILE A 50 -28.35 19.85 -18.09
N VAL A 51 -28.95 19.14 -17.14
CA VAL A 51 -30.35 19.30 -16.73
C VAL A 51 -30.40 19.93 -15.34
N GLY A 52 -31.37 20.79 -15.12
CA GLY A 52 -31.54 21.47 -13.82
C GLY A 52 -31.93 22.94 -13.98
N ALA A 53 -32.17 23.59 -12.86
CA ALA A 53 -32.55 24.99 -12.79
C ALA A 53 -31.95 25.68 -11.55
N PRO A 54 -31.83 27.01 -11.56
CA PRO A 54 -31.42 27.77 -10.40
C PRO A 54 -32.23 27.40 -9.13
N GLY A 55 -31.54 27.11 -8.04
CA GLY A 55 -32.16 26.72 -6.76
C GLY A 55 -32.55 25.24 -6.64
N GLN A 56 -32.71 24.51 -7.77
CA GLN A 56 -33.00 23.08 -7.76
C GLN A 56 -31.73 22.21 -7.88
N GLY A 57 -30.68 22.78 -8.40
CA GLY A 57 -29.41 22.11 -8.70
C GLY A 57 -29.31 21.64 -10.14
N TYR A 58 -28.13 21.13 -10.50
CA TYR A 58 -27.77 20.73 -11.84
C TYR A 58 -27.24 19.30 -11.82
N SER A 59 -27.51 18.52 -12.89
CA SER A 59 -26.96 17.17 -13.11
C SER A 59 -26.70 17.00 -14.60
N LEU A 60 -25.88 16.01 -14.94
CA LEU A 60 -25.78 15.55 -16.33
C LEU A 60 -26.93 14.58 -16.66
N MET A 61 -27.37 14.57 -17.91
CA MET A 61 -28.34 13.60 -18.40
C MET A 61 -27.75 12.18 -18.26
N ASP A 62 -28.58 11.22 -17.86
CA ASP A 62 -28.17 9.83 -17.69
C ASP A 62 -27.54 9.26 -18.97
N GLY A 63 -26.40 8.61 -18.81
CA GLY A 63 -25.66 8.01 -19.93
C GLY A 63 -24.72 8.96 -20.69
N TYR A 64 -24.63 10.23 -20.28
CA TYR A 64 -23.62 11.13 -20.84
C TYR A 64 -22.26 10.89 -20.19
N PHE A 65 -21.28 10.56 -21.03
CA PHE A 65 -19.87 10.46 -20.64
C PHE A 65 -19.09 11.62 -21.26
N LEU A 66 -18.18 12.19 -20.52
CA LEU A 66 -17.30 13.26 -21.00
C LEU A 66 -16.64 12.89 -22.33
N PRO A 67 -16.45 13.87 -23.24
CA PRO A 67 -15.56 13.71 -24.38
C PRO A 67 -14.16 13.30 -23.92
N PRO A 68 -13.33 12.70 -24.79
CA PRO A 68 -12.06 12.13 -24.42
C PRO A 68 -11.23 13.13 -23.60
N VAL A 69 -10.88 12.74 -22.38
CA VAL A 69 -9.98 13.53 -21.52
C VAL A 69 -8.62 13.54 -22.21
N GLY A 70 -8.12 14.71 -22.53
CA GLY A 70 -6.76 14.87 -23.05
C GLY A 70 -5.74 14.70 -21.92
N PHE A 71 -4.78 13.81 -22.10
CA PHE A 71 -3.67 13.64 -21.17
C PHE A 71 -2.41 14.26 -21.74
N THR A 72 -1.59 14.90 -20.89
CA THR A 72 -0.20 15.20 -21.24
C THR A 72 0.63 13.90 -21.26
N ALA A 73 1.86 13.96 -21.77
CA ALA A 73 2.73 12.79 -21.79
C ALA A 73 3.03 12.28 -20.36
N GLU A 74 3.28 13.21 -19.42
CA GLU A 74 3.57 12.89 -18.02
C GLU A 74 2.36 12.25 -17.31
N GLU A 75 1.17 12.77 -17.54
CA GLU A 75 -0.06 12.20 -16.97
C GLU A 75 -0.31 10.79 -17.53
N ALA A 76 -0.12 10.60 -18.83
CA ALA A 76 -0.24 9.30 -19.47
C ALA A 76 0.77 8.29 -18.90
N VAL A 77 2.04 8.69 -18.74
CA VAL A 77 3.09 7.87 -18.13
C VAL A 77 2.71 7.47 -16.69
N ALA A 78 2.29 8.43 -15.87
CA ALA A 78 1.90 8.17 -14.49
C ALA A 78 0.75 7.15 -14.39
N LEU A 79 -0.28 7.29 -15.24
CA LEU A 79 -1.40 6.36 -15.30
C LEU A 79 -0.97 4.97 -15.77
N ILE A 80 -0.17 4.87 -16.83
CA ILE A 80 0.30 3.60 -17.38
C ILE A 80 1.19 2.87 -16.35
N MET A 81 2.14 3.57 -15.71
CA MET A 81 2.97 3.00 -14.64
C MET A 81 2.12 2.54 -13.45
N GLY A 82 1.08 3.30 -13.08
CA GLY A 82 0.13 2.89 -12.06
C GLY A 82 -0.59 1.58 -12.42
N THR A 83 -1.02 1.42 -13.68
CA THR A 83 -1.63 0.16 -14.15
C THR A 83 -0.64 -0.99 -14.16
N ASP A 84 0.63 -0.76 -14.52
CA ASP A 84 1.69 -1.78 -14.48
C ASP A 84 1.96 -2.25 -13.03
N PHE A 85 2.00 -1.31 -12.08
CA PHE A 85 2.11 -1.64 -10.66
C PHE A 85 0.94 -2.52 -10.17
N ILE A 86 -0.30 -2.15 -10.53
CA ILE A 86 -1.50 -2.92 -10.17
C ILE A 86 -1.45 -4.32 -10.80
N GLU A 87 -1.09 -4.44 -12.09
CA GLU A 87 -0.99 -5.73 -12.79
C GLU A 87 0.01 -6.66 -12.10
N GLN A 88 1.09 -6.11 -11.56
CA GLN A 88 2.16 -6.88 -10.93
C GLN A 88 1.91 -7.20 -9.44
N ARG A 89 1.22 -6.32 -8.71
CA ARG A 89 1.15 -6.37 -7.24
C ARG A 89 -0.20 -6.75 -6.66
N LEU A 90 -1.27 -6.64 -7.43
CA LEU A 90 -2.60 -7.00 -6.96
C LEU A 90 -3.00 -8.41 -7.43
N ASP A 91 -4.21 -8.83 -7.05
CA ASP A 91 -4.80 -10.11 -7.45
C ASP A 91 -5.09 -10.16 -8.96
N SER A 92 -5.38 -11.36 -9.47
CA SER A 92 -5.63 -11.60 -10.89
C SER A 92 -6.79 -10.78 -11.46
N LEU A 93 -7.82 -10.49 -10.66
CA LEU A 93 -8.95 -9.67 -11.06
C LEU A 93 -8.51 -8.25 -11.36
N TYR A 94 -7.87 -7.58 -10.39
CA TYR A 94 -7.40 -6.20 -10.59
C TYR A 94 -6.26 -6.11 -11.60
N GLY A 95 -5.40 -7.13 -11.69
CA GLY A 95 -4.39 -7.21 -12.74
C GLY A 95 -5.01 -7.21 -14.14
N SER A 96 -6.06 -8.01 -14.37
CA SER A 96 -6.76 -8.04 -15.67
C SER A 96 -7.49 -6.73 -15.97
N VAL A 97 -8.12 -6.13 -14.96
CA VAL A 97 -8.79 -4.82 -15.09
C VAL A 97 -7.77 -3.73 -15.39
N ALA A 98 -6.62 -3.71 -14.72
CA ALA A 98 -5.54 -2.75 -14.98
C ALA A 98 -5.03 -2.86 -16.43
N LYS A 99 -4.81 -4.08 -16.92
CA LYS A 99 -4.43 -4.33 -18.31
C LYS A 99 -5.45 -3.80 -19.33
N THR A 100 -6.74 -4.01 -19.02
CA THR A 100 -7.82 -3.49 -19.87
C THR A 100 -7.89 -1.95 -19.82
N SER A 101 -7.72 -1.37 -18.62
CA SER A 101 -7.71 0.08 -18.43
C SER A 101 -6.54 0.73 -19.16
N ARG A 102 -5.33 0.13 -19.09
CA ARG A 102 -4.17 0.59 -19.84
C ARG A 102 -4.44 0.65 -21.33
N ARG A 103 -5.00 -0.41 -21.92
CA ARG A 103 -5.35 -0.41 -23.35
C ARG A 103 -6.32 0.69 -23.72
N LYS A 104 -7.30 1.01 -22.87
CA LYS A 104 -8.24 2.11 -23.09
C LYS A 104 -7.53 3.47 -23.03
N ILE A 105 -6.64 3.67 -22.05
CA ILE A 105 -5.84 4.89 -21.94
C ILE A 105 -4.97 5.05 -23.20
N GLU A 106 -4.21 4.04 -23.58
CA GLU A 106 -3.36 4.08 -24.78
C GLU A 106 -4.15 4.36 -26.06
N ALA A 107 -5.39 3.86 -26.15
CA ALA A 107 -6.24 4.05 -27.33
C ALA A 107 -6.74 5.48 -27.52
N ILE A 108 -6.91 6.25 -26.44
CA ILE A 108 -7.38 7.63 -26.49
C ILE A 108 -6.25 8.66 -26.59
N LEU A 109 -5.00 8.25 -26.39
CA LEU A 109 -3.85 9.16 -26.46
C LEU A 109 -3.58 9.61 -27.90
N PRO A 110 -3.38 10.92 -28.15
CA PRO A 110 -2.86 11.41 -29.40
C PRO A 110 -1.51 10.77 -29.73
N GLU A 111 -1.23 10.58 -31.02
CA GLU A 111 -0.01 9.88 -31.46
C GLU A 111 1.30 10.46 -30.87
N PRO A 112 1.51 11.80 -30.81
CA PRO A 112 2.71 12.36 -30.18
C PRO A 112 2.84 12.01 -28.69
N VAL A 113 1.73 12.10 -27.95
CA VAL A 113 1.69 11.77 -26.51
C VAL A 113 1.94 10.29 -26.28
N ARG A 114 1.35 9.43 -27.12
CA ARG A 114 1.57 7.98 -27.06
C ARG A 114 3.03 7.62 -27.33
N PHE A 115 3.63 8.21 -28.35
CA PHE A 115 5.05 7.98 -28.67
C PHE A 115 5.96 8.40 -27.51
N GLU A 116 5.75 9.58 -26.96
CA GLU A 116 6.55 10.08 -25.85
C GLU A 116 6.37 9.25 -24.58
N SER A 117 5.12 8.90 -24.23
CA SER A 117 4.83 8.04 -23.07
C SER A 117 5.46 6.65 -23.21
N THR A 118 5.48 6.08 -24.40
CA THR A 118 6.13 4.80 -24.68
C THR A 118 7.64 4.92 -24.48
N ARG A 119 8.27 5.97 -25.04
CA ARG A 119 9.71 6.22 -24.89
C ARG A 119 10.13 6.40 -23.43
N VAL A 120 9.37 7.16 -22.64
CA VAL A 120 9.65 7.32 -21.21
C VAL A 120 9.51 5.99 -20.47
N ARG A 121 8.47 5.22 -20.78
CA ARG A 121 8.24 3.90 -20.17
C ARG A 121 9.37 2.89 -20.48
N GLU A 122 9.95 2.93 -21.66
CA GLU A 122 11.10 2.08 -22.02
C GLU A 122 12.35 2.39 -21.18
N THR A 123 12.44 3.59 -20.59
CA THR A 123 13.54 3.98 -19.69
C THR A 123 13.28 3.64 -18.21
N MET A 124 12.04 3.30 -17.86
CA MET A 124 11.62 3.03 -16.48
C MET A 124 10.92 1.69 -16.37
N HIS A 125 11.59 0.69 -15.83
CA HIS A 125 11.01 -0.62 -15.57
C HIS A 125 10.84 -0.87 -14.07
N LEU A 126 9.65 -1.28 -13.67
CA LEU A 126 9.41 -1.81 -12.33
C LEU A 126 9.95 -3.25 -12.29
N LEU A 127 11.26 -3.38 -12.01
CA LEU A 127 11.89 -4.69 -11.89
C LEU A 127 11.59 -5.30 -10.51
N HIS A 128 11.14 -6.53 -10.52
CA HIS A 128 11.08 -7.36 -9.33
C HIS A 128 12.32 -8.26 -9.34
N THR A 129 13.18 -8.07 -8.37
CA THR A 129 14.44 -8.83 -8.24
C THR A 129 14.23 -10.29 -7.86
N SER A 130 13.04 -10.68 -7.48
CA SER A 130 12.64 -12.08 -7.31
C SER A 130 11.14 -12.18 -7.18
N GLU A 131 10.46 -12.93 -8.04
CA GLU A 131 9.17 -13.50 -7.66
C GLU A 131 9.45 -14.51 -6.54
N PRO A 132 9.02 -14.26 -5.29
CA PRO A 132 9.09 -15.32 -4.31
C PRO A 132 8.25 -16.48 -4.85
N VAL A 133 8.72 -17.72 -4.66
CA VAL A 133 7.97 -18.94 -5.00
C VAL A 133 6.55 -18.93 -4.44
N THR A 134 6.29 -18.05 -3.46
CA THR A 134 5.00 -17.79 -2.83
C THR A 134 4.13 -16.75 -3.57
N GLY A 135 4.63 -16.04 -4.58
CA GLY A 135 3.95 -14.89 -5.20
C GLY A 135 2.60 -15.23 -5.84
N ILE A 136 2.43 -16.41 -6.44
CA ILE A 136 1.16 -16.84 -7.04
C ILE A 136 0.11 -17.03 -5.94
N LYS A 137 0.45 -17.77 -4.87
CA LYS A 137 -0.47 -18.00 -3.74
C LYS A 137 -0.83 -16.71 -2.99
N GLU A 138 0.11 -15.78 -2.87
CA GLU A 138 -0.14 -14.49 -2.22
C GLU A 138 -1.17 -13.66 -2.99
N ARG A 139 -1.13 -13.67 -4.32
CA ARG A 139 -2.12 -12.98 -5.18
C ARG A 139 -3.52 -13.60 -5.05
N ASP A 140 -3.62 -14.92 -5.01
CA ASP A 140 -4.90 -15.60 -4.82
C ASP A 140 -5.48 -15.27 -3.44
N TYR A 141 -4.65 -15.30 -2.40
CA TYR A 141 -5.06 -14.94 -1.04
C TYR A 141 -5.43 -13.46 -0.89
N LEU A 142 -4.80 -12.57 -1.67
CA LEU A 142 -5.16 -11.16 -1.70
C LEU A 142 -6.60 -10.98 -2.20
N GLY A 143 -6.97 -11.66 -3.28
CA GLY A 143 -8.33 -11.63 -3.82
C GLY A 143 -9.37 -12.17 -2.84
N GLU A 144 -9.07 -13.29 -2.20
CA GLU A 144 -9.95 -13.90 -1.21
C GLU A 144 -10.10 -13.04 0.06
N ALA A 145 -9.00 -12.50 0.58
CA ALA A 145 -9.01 -11.60 1.72
C ALA A 145 -9.83 -10.32 1.43
N ARG A 146 -9.65 -9.73 0.25
CA ARG A 146 -10.41 -8.56 -0.18
C ARG A 146 -11.90 -8.86 -0.28
N ARG A 147 -12.28 -10.02 -0.84
CA ARG A 147 -13.66 -10.46 -0.92
C ARG A 147 -14.27 -10.62 0.48
N ALA A 148 -13.56 -11.27 1.39
CA ALA A 148 -14.01 -11.46 2.77
C ALA A 148 -14.22 -10.12 3.52
N ILE A 149 -13.38 -9.13 3.29
CA ILE A 149 -13.55 -7.77 3.84
C ILE A 149 -14.83 -7.13 3.31
N LEU A 150 -15.07 -7.19 2.00
CA LEU A 150 -16.25 -6.58 1.37
C LEU A 150 -17.55 -7.27 1.79
N GLU A 151 -17.54 -8.60 1.88
CA GLU A 151 -18.68 -9.42 2.29
C GLU A 151 -18.85 -9.50 3.82
N ARG A 152 -17.91 -8.91 4.58
CA ARG A 152 -17.88 -8.95 6.05
C ARG A 152 -17.92 -10.37 6.60
N ARG A 153 -17.12 -11.26 6.00
CA ARG A 153 -16.98 -12.67 6.40
C ARG A 153 -15.63 -12.91 7.05
N LYS A 154 -15.60 -13.74 8.10
CA LYS A 154 -14.35 -14.14 8.74
C LYS A 154 -13.48 -14.98 7.80
N LEU A 155 -12.20 -15.02 8.12
CA LEU A 155 -11.19 -15.84 7.45
C LEU A 155 -10.59 -16.86 8.41
N SER A 156 -10.31 -18.05 7.91
CA SER A 156 -9.52 -19.08 8.59
C SER A 156 -8.27 -19.37 7.76
N PHE A 157 -7.12 -19.50 8.41
CA PHE A 157 -5.85 -19.87 7.76
C PHE A 157 -4.87 -20.45 8.76
N THR A 158 -3.86 -21.18 8.25
CA THR A 158 -2.67 -21.56 9.00
C THR A 158 -1.60 -20.50 8.82
N TYR A 159 -1.12 -19.91 9.92
CA TYR A 159 -0.12 -18.84 9.92
C TYR A 159 1.24 -19.34 10.37
N GLN A 160 2.28 -19.10 9.55
CA GLN A 160 3.66 -19.41 9.87
C GLN A 160 4.36 -18.20 10.48
N LYS A 161 4.77 -18.34 11.74
CA LYS A 161 5.49 -17.30 12.48
C LYS A 161 6.98 -17.31 12.12
N THR A 162 7.61 -16.16 12.25
CA THR A 162 9.08 -16.03 12.09
C THR A 162 9.80 -16.72 13.23
N LEU A 163 9.29 -16.50 14.44
CA LEU A 163 9.83 -17.09 15.67
C LEU A 163 8.89 -18.19 16.18
N PRO A 164 9.41 -19.29 16.71
CA PRO A 164 8.59 -20.30 17.35
C PRO A 164 7.91 -19.73 18.61
N GLU A 165 6.76 -20.28 18.97
CA GLU A 165 6.17 -20.07 20.31
C GLU A 165 6.96 -20.86 21.37
N SER A 166 6.56 -20.68 22.63
CA SER A 166 7.17 -21.37 23.79
C SER A 166 7.14 -22.91 23.69
N ASP A 167 6.21 -23.45 22.89
CA ASP A 167 6.08 -24.88 22.56
C ASP A 167 6.95 -25.33 21.37
N GLY A 168 7.77 -24.44 20.80
CA GLY A 168 8.59 -24.70 19.62
C GLY A 168 7.81 -24.68 18.30
N ASN A 169 6.49 -24.52 18.32
CA ASN A 169 5.66 -24.55 17.11
C ASN A 169 5.71 -23.19 16.40
N ARG A 170 5.93 -23.23 15.07
CA ARG A 170 5.90 -22.04 14.19
C ARG A 170 4.60 -21.88 13.46
N LYS A 171 3.73 -22.91 13.42
CA LYS A 171 2.47 -22.89 12.69
C LYS A 171 1.30 -22.85 13.67
N SER A 172 0.32 -22.02 13.38
CA SER A 172 -0.90 -21.95 14.19
C SER A 172 -2.10 -21.60 13.33
N ARG A 173 -3.21 -22.30 13.54
CA ARG A 173 -4.47 -21.99 12.90
C ARG A 173 -5.05 -20.71 13.51
N ARG A 174 -5.58 -19.86 12.66
CA ARG A 174 -6.17 -18.57 13.01
C ARG A 174 -7.54 -18.43 12.39
N GLU A 175 -8.46 -17.90 13.18
CA GLU A 175 -9.72 -17.37 12.72
C GLU A 175 -9.74 -15.87 13.03
N VAL A 176 -10.10 -15.06 12.03
CA VAL A 176 -9.96 -13.62 12.14
C VAL A 176 -11.11 -12.89 11.45
N ALA A 177 -11.48 -11.73 12.00
CA ALA A 177 -12.34 -10.76 11.35
C ALA A 177 -11.48 -9.76 10.56
N PRO A 178 -11.45 -9.80 9.22
CA PRO A 178 -10.56 -8.96 8.42
C PRO A 178 -11.12 -7.54 8.32
N TYR A 179 -10.33 -6.54 8.76
CA TYR A 179 -10.74 -5.13 8.73
C TYR A 179 -10.19 -4.38 7.52
N GLY A 180 -9.06 -4.82 6.96
CA GLY A 180 -8.46 -4.20 5.79
C GLY A 180 -7.13 -4.80 5.37
N LEU A 181 -6.63 -4.33 4.23
CA LEU A 181 -5.36 -4.72 3.65
C LEU A 181 -4.46 -3.49 3.52
N MET A 182 -3.20 -3.63 3.88
CA MET A 182 -2.18 -2.60 3.73
C MET A 182 -0.99 -3.16 2.95
N PHE A 183 -0.43 -2.35 2.06
CA PHE A 183 0.79 -2.68 1.34
C PHE A 183 1.96 -1.95 1.99
N ILE A 184 2.84 -2.69 2.66
CA ILE A 184 3.93 -2.13 3.47
C ILE A 184 5.24 -2.81 3.07
N GLN A 185 6.24 -2.02 2.66
CA GLN A 185 7.58 -2.53 2.28
C GLN A 185 7.51 -3.74 1.33
N GLY A 186 6.71 -3.62 0.29
CA GLY A 186 6.59 -4.66 -0.74
C GLY A 186 5.74 -5.87 -0.36
N ASN A 187 5.07 -5.87 0.80
CA ASN A 187 4.30 -7.00 1.29
C ASN A 187 2.84 -6.61 1.60
N TRP A 188 1.91 -7.50 1.28
CA TRP A 188 0.52 -7.36 1.70
C TRP A 188 0.32 -7.84 3.13
N ILE A 189 -0.27 -6.98 3.93
CA ILE A 189 -0.56 -7.20 5.35
C ILE A 189 -2.08 -7.13 5.55
N LEU A 190 -2.65 -8.20 6.08
CA LEU A 190 -4.04 -8.23 6.54
C LEU A 190 -4.10 -7.68 7.96
N ILE A 191 -4.90 -6.64 8.16
CA ILE A 191 -5.24 -6.09 9.47
C ILE A 191 -6.54 -6.75 9.90
N ALA A 192 -6.50 -7.52 10.98
CA ALA A 192 -7.65 -8.31 11.40
C ALA A 192 -7.70 -8.50 12.91
N ARG A 193 -8.90 -8.57 13.48
CA ARG A 193 -9.11 -9.02 14.86
C ARG A 193 -8.96 -10.53 14.90
N CYS A 194 -8.01 -11.00 15.68
CA CYS A 194 -7.73 -12.41 15.86
C CYS A 194 -8.59 -12.99 17.01
N ASP A 195 -9.39 -14.02 16.75
CA ASP A 195 -10.23 -14.65 17.77
C ASP A 195 -9.41 -15.34 18.85
N LEU A 196 -8.26 -15.93 18.50
CA LEU A 196 -7.38 -16.56 19.49
C LEU A 196 -6.73 -15.55 20.44
N ARG A 197 -6.38 -14.34 19.96
CA ARG A 197 -5.68 -13.32 20.76
C ARG A 197 -6.59 -12.21 21.25
N GLN A 198 -7.84 -12.17 20.79
CA GLN A 198 -8.86 -11.15 21.10
C GLN A 198 -8.37 -9.70 20.87
N ASP A 199 -7.46 -9.52 19.89
CA ASP A 199 -6.80 -8.25 19.60
C ASP A 199 -6.61 -8.08 18.09
N ILE A 200 -6.42 -6.84 17.63
CA ILE A 200 -6.09 -6.54 16.23
C ILE A 200 -4.63 -6.95 15.99
N ARG A 201 -4.43 -7.78 14.98
CA ARG A 201 -3.15 -8.31 14.59
C ARG A 201 -2.88 -8.08 13.11
N HIS A 202 -1.59 -8.11 12.78
CA HIS A 202 -1.07 -7.97 11.45
C HIS A 202 -0.62 -9.33 10.92
N PHE A 203 -1.15 -9.72 9.80
CA PHE A 203 -0.83 -11.00 9.18
C PHE A 203 -0.30 -10.76 7.77
N ARG A 204 0.97 -11.10 7.53
CA ARG A 204 1.56 -11.04 6.20
C ARG A 204 0.96 -12.16 5.34
N LEU A 205 0.40 -11.84 4.16
CA LEU A 205 -0.26 -12.83 3.31
C LEU A 205 0.68 -13.95 2.88
N SER A 206 1.94 -13.63 2.57
CA SER A 206 2.96 -14.61 2.18
C SER A 206 3.27 -15.67 3.23
N ARG A 207 2.85 -15.46 4.49
CA ARG A 207 3.01 -16.41 5.60
C ARG A 207 1.76 -17.21 5.91
N MET A 208 0.71 -17.05 5.10
CA MET A 208 -0.53 -17.80 5.23
C MET A 208 -0.49 -19.04 4.35
N THR A 209 -1.16 -20.08 4.81
CA THR A 209 -1.49 -21.28 4.03
C THR A 209 -2.91 -21.69 4.36
N GLU A 210 -3.57 -22.38 3.43
CA GLU A 210 -4.94 -22.89 3.62
C GLU A 210 -5.95 -21.76 3.99
N LEU A 211 -5.84 -20.62 3.30
CA LEU A 211 -6.77 -19.52 3.49
C LEU A 211 -8.16 -19.93 2.99
N ALA A 212 -9.16 -19.70 3.82
CA ALA A 212 -10.55 -19.94 3.47
C ALA A 212 -11.47 -18.90 4.11
N MET A 213 -12.45 -18.44 3.35
CA MET A 213 -13.52 -17.58 3.85
C MET A 213 -14.55 -18.43 4.60
N LEU A 214 -14.93 -17.99 5.80
CA LEU A 214 -15.93 -18.63 6.63
C LEU A 214 -17.31 -18.05 6.37
N GLU A 215 -18.34 -18.82 6.67
CA GLU A 215 -19.74 -18.35 6.62
C GLU A 215 -20.08 -17.36 7.75
N GLU A 216 -19.24 -17.28 8.79
CA GLU A 216 -19.44 -16.42 9.96
C GLU A 216 -19.24 -14.94 9.62
N PRO A 217 -20.27 -14.09 9.82
CA PRO A 217 -20.16 -12.66 9.62
C PRO A 217 -19.42 -12.00 10.78
N PHE A 218 -18.88 -10.81 10.54
CA PHE A 218 -18.31 -9.95 11.57
C PHE A 218 -18.74 -8.50 11.43
N LEU A 219 -18.58 -7.74 12.50
CA LEU A 219 -18.82 -6.30 12.52
C LEU A 219 -17.48 -5.58 12.72
N VAL A 220 -17.26 -4.53 11.92
CA VAL A 220 -16.15 -3.61 12.15
C VAL A 220 -16.54 -2.70 13.31
N PRO A 221 -15.66 -2.51 14.32
CA PRO A 221 -15.97 -1.64 15.45
C PRO A 221 -16.30 -0.22 14.98
N PRO A 222 -17.29 0.46 15.58
CA PRO A 222 -17.55 1.86 15.32
C PRO A 222 -16.29 2.69 15.51
N GLY A 223 -15.98 3.55 14.54
CA GLY A 223 -14.79 4.41 14.59
C GLY A 223 -13.47 3.78 14.15
N PHE A 224 -13.44 2.51 13.75
CA PHE A 224 -12.27 1.94 13.13
C PHE A 224 -12.04 2.57 11.74
N ASP A 225 -10.89 3.20 11.57
CA ASP A 225 -10.46 3.82 10.31
C ASP A 225 -9.09 3.28 9.94
N LEU A 226 -9.03 2.49 8.87
CA LEU A 226 -7.79 1.89 8.37
C LEU A 226 -6.74 2.94 7.99
N SER A 227 -7.17 4.10 7.48
CA SER A 227 -6.26 5.18 7.06
C SER A 227 -5.51 5.80 8.25
N ARG A 228 -6.17 5.83 9.41
CA ARG A 228 -5.64 6.35 10.67
C ARG A 228 -5.07 5.26 11.57
N TYR A 229 -5.33 4.00 11.23
CA TYR A 229 -4.85 2.90 12.04
C TYR A 229 -3.32 2.89 12.05
N ARG A 230 -2.76 2.84 13.24
CA ARG A 230 -1.32 2.65 13.47
C ARG A 230 -1.15 1.46 14.40
N GLN A 231 -0.25 0.57 14.03
CA GLN A 231 0.12 -0.53 14.93
C GLN A 231 0.67 0.06 16.21
N LYS A 232 0.20 -0.45 17.36
CA LYS A 232 0.85 -0.14 18.63
C LYS A 232 2.29 -0.61 18.55
N ASP A 233 3.21 0.28 18.83
CA ASP A 233 4.61 -0.11 18.95
C ASP A 233 4.79 -0.87 20.27
N ASP A 234 4.94 -2.18 20.16
CA ASP A 234 5.17 -3.09 21.26
C ASP A 234 6.64 -3.53 21.33
N ARG A 235 7.51 -2.86 20.55
CA ARG A 235 8.96 -3.03 20.62
C ARG A 235 9.48 -2.30 21.85
N ASN A 236 9.90 -3.05 22.85
CA ASN A 236 10.32 -2.53 24.16
C ASN A 236 11.79 -2.82 24.49
N LEU A 237 12.48 -3.59 23.64
CA LEU A 237 13.88 -3.92 23.81
C LEU A 237 14.74 -3.07 22.87
N GLN A 238 15.64 -2.30 23.46
CA GLN A 238 16.65 -1.56 22.74
C GLN A 238 17.89 -2.44 22.53
N VAL A 239 18.43 -2.40 21.30
CA VAL A 239 19.67 -3.08 20.94
C VAL A 239 20.63 -2.03 20.39
N LEU A 240 21.79 -1.90 21.02
CA LEU A 240 22.84 -0.99 20.60
C LEU A 240 23.92 -1.77 19.85
N VAL A 241 24.19 -1.34 18.63
CA VAL A 241 25.14 -1.99 17.71
C VAL A 241 26.18 -0.99 17.24
N ARG A 242 27.46 -1.31 17.46
CA ARG A 242 28.56 -0.58 16.81
C ARG A 242 28.75 -1.14 15.42
N VAL A 243 28.83 -0.25 14.44
CA VAL A 243 28.93 -0.59 13.02
C VAL A 243 30.22 0.00 12.46
N ASN A 244 30.97 -0.83 11.72
CA ASN A 244 32.12 -0.35 10.98
C ASN A 244 31.66 0.64 9.88
N PRO A 245 32.27 1.84 9.75
CA PRO A 245 31.89 2.82 8.73
C PRO A 245 31.84 2.25 7.30
N GLU A 246 32.67 1.25 6.98
CA GLU A 246 32.73 0.65 5.63
C GLU A 246 31.39 0.01 5.17
N ILE A 247 30.55 -0.42 6.10
CA ILE A 247 29.26 -1.06 5.77
C ILE A 247 28.04 -0.25 6.20
N ALA A 248 28.25 0.90 6.82
CA ALA A 248 27.18 1.72 7.39
C ALA A 248 26.17 2.14 6.31
N ASP A 249 26.64 2.63 5.17
CA ASP A 249 25.78 3.04 4.06
C ASP A 249 24.93 1.88 3.55
N ARG A 250 25.50 0.69 3.43
CA ARG A 250 24.77 -0.52 3.01
C ARG A 250 23.66 -0.90 4.00
N ILE A 251 23.88 -0.70 5.31
CA ILE A 251 22.84 -0.96 6.32
C ILE A 251 21.74 0.09 6.23
N LEU A 252 22.10 1.36 6.01
CA LEU A 252 21.16 2.47 5.85
C LEU A 252 20.30 2.31 4.58
N GLU A 253 20.92 1.96 3.45
CA GLU A 253 20.24 1.75 2.16
C GLU A 253 19.21 0.60 2.20
N THR A 254 19.52 -0.48 2.93
CA THR A 254 18.59 -1.62 3.05
C THR A 254 17.36 -1.31 3.88
N GLY A 255 17.36 -0.21 4.64
CA GLY A 255 16.23 0.26 5.42
C GLY A 255 15.72 -0.79 6.42
N ASN A 256 16.27 -0.82 7.63
CA ASN A 256 15.83 -1.78 8.63
C ASN A 256 14.65 -1.21 9.45
N PHE A 257 13.51 -1.90 9.42
CA PHE A 257 12.31 -1.52 10.20
C PHE A 257 12.57 -1.33 11.70
N TYR A 258 13.57 -2.01 12.23
CA TYR A 258 13.91 -1.95 13.66
C TYR A 258 14.82 -0.79 14.02
N MET A 259 15.44 -0.11 13.05
CA MET A 259 16.39 0.98 13.29
C MET A 259 15.65 2.25 13.74
N GLU A 260 16.13 2.88 14.82
CA GLU A 260 15.57 4.11 15.39
C GLU A 260 16.48 5.31 15.18
N SER A 261 17.77 5.16 15.47
CA SER A 261 18.73 6.26 15.35
C SER A 261 20.12 5.76 14.98
N THR A 262 20.91 6.68 14.48
CA THR A 262 22.34 6.50 14.21
C THR A 262 23.10 7.67 14.81
N GLU A 263 24.21 7.41 15.47
CA GLU A 263 25.07 8.41 16.11
C GLU A 263 26.53 8.14 15.75
N GLU A 264 27.29 9.20 15.53
CA GLU A 264 28.75 9.09 15.36
C GLU A 264 29.42 8.86 16.72
N SER A 265 30.37 7.95 16.75
CA SER A 265 31.21 7.64 17.93
C SER A 265 32.68 7.66 17.53
N THR A 266 33.56 7.80 18.52
CA THR A 266 35.01 7.78 18.32
C THR A 266 35.53 6.50 17.66
N ASP A 267 34.82 5.38 17.86
CA ASP A 267 35.21 4.04 17.41
C ASP A 267 34.28 3.46 16.34
N GLY A 268 33.56 4.30 15.60
CA GLY A 268 32.62 3.90 14.55
C GLY A 268 31.24 4.54 14.70
N LEU A 269 30.24 3.98 14.03
CA LEU A 269 28.86 4.45 14.09
C LEU A 269 28.07 3.58 15.09
N LEU A 270 27.29 4.22 15.94
CA LEU A 270 26.37 3.56 16.85
C LEU A 270 24.97 3.56 16.25
N PHE A 271 24.42 2.37 16.05
CA PHE A 271 23.07 2.16 15.55
C PHE A 271 22.19 1.64 16.69
N THR A 272 21.10 2.32 16.92
CA THR A 272 20.09 1.92 17.90
C THR A 272 18.93 1.25 17.18
N PHE A 273 18.64 0.03 17.58
CA PHE A 273 17.49 -0.74 17.09
C PHE A 273 16.49 -0.97 18.21
N ARG A 274 15.21 -1.00 17.89
CA ARG A 274 14.16 -1.39 18.82
C ARG A 274 13.42 -2.61 18.30
N VAL A 275 13.37 -3.66 19.12
CA VAL A 275 12.78 -4.96 18.80
C VAL A 275 11.88 -5.46 19.94
N ARG A 276 11.04 -6.45 19.66
CA ARG A 276 10.31 -7.19 20.71
C ARG A 276 11.16 -8.28 21.32
N HIS A 277 11.92 -8.96 20.47
CA HIS A 277 12.81 -10.06 20.82
C HIS A 277 14.13 -9.92 20.06
N PRO A 278 15.26 -10.23 20.68
CA PRO A 278 16.59 -10.14 20.04
C PRO A 278 16.69 -10.97 18.75
N GLU A 279 15.96 -12.08 18.69
CA GLU A 279 15.90 -12.96 17.52
C GLU A 279 15.36 -12.29 16.26
N GLU A 280 14.61 -11.18 16.39
CA GLU A 280 14.16 -10.39 15.24
C GLU A 280 15.33 -9.72 14.51
N LEU A 281 16.39 -9.35 15.24
CA LEU A 281 17.59 -8.70 14.70
C LEU A 281 18.71 -9.70 14.36
N LEU A 282 18.69 -10.90 14.95
CA LEU A 282 19.74 -11.90 14.79
C LEU A 282 20.13 -12.21 13.33
N PRO A 283 19.19 -12.44 12.38
CA PRO A 283 19.54 -12.69 10.99
C PRO A 283 20.30 -11.52 10.34
N TYR A 284 19.94 -10.30 10.71
CA TYR A 284 20.60 -9.08 10.19
C TYR A 284 22.03 -8.98 10.72
N VAL A 285 22.22 -9.11 12.04
CA VAL A 285 23.54 -9.05 12.66
C VAL A 285 24.44 -10.14 12.08
N LEU A 286 23.97 -11.35 11.92
CA LEU A 286 24.73 -12.43 11.29
C LEU A 286 25.07 -12.14 9.81
N SER A 287 24.20 -11.47 9.09
CA SER A 287 24.45 -11.08 7.68
C SER A 287 25.49 -9.97 7.53
N TRP A 288 25.68 -9.16 8.56
CA TRP A 288 26.70 -8.11 8.61
C TRP A 288 28.07 -8.65 9.07
N GLY A 289 28.08 -9.86 9.64
CA GLY A 289 29.31 -10.57 10.03
C GLY A 289 30.12 -9.84 11.07
N GLY A 290 31.45 -9.90 10.95
CA GLY A 290 32.38 -9.25 11.87
C GLY A 290 32.48 -7.73 11.76
N ASN A 291 31.70 -7.11 10.85
CA ASN A 291 31.70 -5.65 10.69
C ASN A 291 30.79 -4.94 11.70
N VAL A 292 30.13 -5.68 12.56
CA VAL A 292 29.26 -5.14 13.60
C VAL A 292 29.54 -5.80 14.94
N GLU A 293 29.36 -5.02 16.00
CA GLU A 293 29.44 -5.50 17.37
C GLU A 293 28.19 -5.07 18.13
N VAL A 294 27.45 -6.02 18.66
CA VAL A 294 26.35 -5.72 19.58
C VAL A 294 26.93 -5.34 20.93
N LEU A 295 26.63 -4.13 21.37
CA LEU A 295 27.07 -3.61 22.67
C LEU A 295 26.08 -4.00 23.77
N GLU A 296 24.80 -3.84 23.51
CA GLU A 296 23.68 -4.11 24.41
C GLU A 296 22.51 -4.77 23.69
N PRO A 297 21.76 -5.64 24.35
CA PRO A 297 21.96 -6.20 25.68
C PRO A 297 22.94 -7.39 25.69
N GLU A 298 23.54 -7.70 26.84
CA GLU A 298 24.47 -8.82 26.97
C GLU A 298 23.83 -10.17 26.63
N SER A 299 22.56 -10.37 26.95
CA SER A 299 21.82 -11.56 26.56
C SER A 299 21.82 -11.82 25.05
N PHE A 300 21.75 -10.77 24.25
CA PHE A 300 21.79 -10.89 22.80
C PHE A 300 23.22 -11.16 22.30
N ARG A 301 24.23 -10.60 22.94
CA ARG A 301 25.64 -10.93 22.64
C ARG A 301 25.91 -12.42 22.87
N CYS A 302 25.46 -12.96 24.00
CA CYS A 302 25.57 -14.40 24.28
C CYS A 302 24.86 -15.23 23.20
N ARG A 303 23.68 -14.82 22.80
CA ARG A 303 22.92 -15.51 21.75
C ARG A 303 23.63 -15.52 20.38
N ILE A 304 24.29 -14.42 20.02
CA ILE A 304 25.11 -14.33 18.79
C ILE A 304 26.30 -15.30 18.87
N ARG A 305 27.00 -15.34 20.01
CA ARG A 305 28.12 -16.29 20.22
C ARG A 305 27.68 -17.73 20.06
N GLU A 306 26.55 -18.10 20.65
CA GLU A 306 26.00 -19.47 20.50
C GLU A 306 25.75 -19.82 19.03
N GLU A 307 25.25 -18.87 18.23
CA GLU A 307 24.98 -19.10 16.83
C GLU A 307 26.27 -19.16 15.99
N ALA A 308 27.25 -18.31 16.31
CA ALA A 308 28.58 -18.35 15.69
C ALA A 308 29.27 -19.69 15.96
N ASP A 309 29.19 -20.21 17.20
CA ASP A 309 29.73 -21.53 17.57
C ASP A 309 29.05 -22.67 16.78
N LYS A 310 27.74 -22.58 16.57
CA LYS A 310 27.02 -23.56 15.72
C LYS A 310 27.48 -23.50 14.27
N ILE A 311 27.74 -22.30 13.75
CA ILE A 311 28.29 -22.12 12.41
C ILE A 311 29.68 -22.75 12.33
N LEU A 312 30.58 -22.39 13.22
CA LEU A 312 31.95 -22.92 13.23
C LEU A 312 32.01 -24.47 13.34
N LYS A 313 31.07 -25.08 14.09
CA LYS A 313 31.00 -26.56 14.18
C LYS A 313 30.55 -27.25 12.88
N ARG A 314 30.05 -26.51 11.90
CA ARG A 314 29.61 -27.07 10.61
C ARG A 314 30.69 -27.02 9.53
N TYR A 315 31.67 -26.14 9.72
CA TYR A 315 32.83 -25.97 8.84
C TYR A 315 34.14 -26.36 9.53
#